data_839c7653c267ef233ce8c9650dc7d501
#
_entry.id   839c7653c267ef233ce8c9650dc7d501
#
_cell.length_a   1.000
_cell.length_b   1.000
_cell.length_c   1.000
_cell.angle_alpha   90.00
_cell.angle_beta   90.00
_cell.angle_gamma   90.00
#
_symmetry.space_group_name_H-M   'P 1'
#
loop_
_entity.id
_entity.type
_entity.pdbx_description
1 polymer ?
#
loop_
_entity_poly.entity_id
_entity_poly.type
_entity_poly.pdbx_seq_one_letter_code
_entity_poly.pdbx_strand_id
1 'polypeptide(L)'
;PPAVQAAADALDYRDYLTVILVVEREEVFADNWIYIHEPDVMLGRIQNYKNWSPHMVPDEGRTALGLEYFTNVGDAHLWELDDEDLIELGRRETAQLGLIDTDEVVDATVVRMPKAYPVYDEHYIHNVDVIRTWLQQAAGNMQTVGRNGMHKYNNQDHSMLTAMVAVENIKNGVKSKDNLWDINTEV
;
A
#
# COMPACT_ATOMS: atom_id res chain seq x y z
N PRO A 1 -4.19 -28.28 -5.45
CA PRO A 1 -3.95 -28.90 -6.76
C PRO A 1 -2.91 -28.11 -7.57
N PRO A 2 -2.12 -28.76 -8.47
CA PRO A 2 -1.04 -28.08 -9.19
C PRO A 2 -1.49 -26.86 -9.99
N ALA A 3 -2.64 -26.90 -10.64
CA ALA A 3 -3.17 -25.79 -11.40
C ALA A 3 -3.51 -24.56 -10.52
N VAL A 4 -4.01 -24.80 -9.31
CA VAL A 4 -4.33 -23.72 -8.34
C VAL A 4 -3.04 -23.12 -7.78
N GLN A 5 -2.04 -23.99 -7.51
CA GLN A 5 -0.73 -23.53 -7.07
C GLN A 5 -0.06 -22.67 -8.16
N ALA A 6 -0.07 -23.14 -9.41
CA ALA A 6 0.49 -22.38 -10.53
C ALA A 6 -0.21 -21.03 -10.72
N ALA A 7 -1.55 -20.97 -10.59
CA ALA A 7 -2.30 -19.73 -10.66
C ALA A 7 -1.93 -18.76 -9.50
N ALA A 8 -1.73 -19.30 -8.29
CA ALA A 8 -1.33 -18.49 -7.13
C ALA A 8 0.12 -17.98 -7.25
N ASP A 9 1.03 -18.80 -7.73
CA ASP A 9 2.44 -18.44 -7.93
C ASP A 9 2.61 -17.41 -9.06
N ALA A 10 1.66 -17.32 -9.98
CA ALA A 10 1.63 -16.37 -11.08
C ALA A 10 0.97 -15.02 -10.72
N LEU A 11 0.40 -14.87 -9.53
CA LEU A 11 -0.11 -13.58 -9.06
C LEU A 11 1.05 -12.71 -8.57
N ASP A 12 1.19 -11.54 -9.16
CA ASP A 12 2.30 -10.62 -8.91
C ASP A 12 1.88 -9.43 -8.04
N TYR A 13 2.87 -8.78 -7.43
CA TYR A 13 2.69 -7.66 -6.52
C TYR A 13 3.72 -6.57 -6.80
N ARG A 14 3.33 -5.33 -6.53
CA ARG A 14 4.25 -4.23 -6.37
C ARG A 14 4.52 -4.02 -4.89
N ASP A 15 5.79 -3.95 -4.55
CA ASP A 15 6.25 -3.54 -3.24
C ASP A 15 6.42 -2.02 -3.18
N TYR A 16 6.47 -1.46 -2.00
CA TYR A 16 6.90 -0.08 -1.82
C TYR A 16 7.53 0.12 -0.45
N LEU A 17 8.29 1.17 -0.33
CA LEU A 17 8.80 1.63 0.95
C LEU A 17 8.40 3.08 1.19
N THR A 18 8.32 3.44 2.45
CA THR A 18 8.06 4.81 2.88
C THR A 18 9.20 5.26 3.77
N VAL A 19 9.85 6.35 3.38
CA VAL A 19 10.73 7.10 4.28
C VAL A 19 9.87 8.14 4.97
N ILE A 20 9.80 8.09 6.29
CA ILE A 20 9.05 9.04 7.10
C ILE A 20 10.04 10.06 7.65
N LEU A 21 9.83 11.33 7.32
CA LEU A 21 10.62 12.45 7.85
C LEU A 21 9.76 13.26 8.81
N VAL A 22 10.24 13.49 10.03
CA VAL A 22 9.67 14.47 10.96
C VAL A 22 10.45 15.76 10.81
N VAL A 23 9.76 16.83 10.41
CA VAL A 23 10.36 18.13 10.15
C VAL A 23 9.94 19.15 11.19
N GLU A 24 10.86 20.02 11.60
CA GLU A 24 10.63 21.11 12.56
C GLU A 24 10.02 22.31 11.85
N ARG A 25 8.84 22.06 11.26
CA ARG A 25 8.02 23.04 10.53
C ARG A 25 6.56 22.73 10.77
N GLU A 26 5.78 23.74 11.17
CA GLU A 26 4.35 23.58 11.45
C GLU A 26 3.56 23.21 10.20
N GLU A 27 3.80 23.88 9.08
CA GLU A 27 3.11 23.65 7.80
C GLU A 27 4.14 23.52 6.66
N VAL A 28 4.01 22.48 5.83
CA VAL A 28 4.84 22.29 4.64
C VAL A 28 4.04 22.57 3.37
N PHE A 29 2.90 21.94 3.21
CA PHE A 29 1.93 22.18 2.13
C PHE A 29 0.51 21.81 2.60
N ALA A 30 -0.51 22.33 1.92
CA ALA A 30 -1.91 22.23 2.36
C ALA A 30 -2.60 20.90 2.02
N ASP A 31 -2.08 20.16 1.03
CA ASP A 31 -2.68 18.92 0.56
C ASP A 31 -2.39 17.75 1.51
N ASN A 32 -3.28 16.75 1.55
CA ASN A 32 -3.06 15.52 2.32
C ASN A 32 -1.95 14.67 1.71
N TRP A 33 -1.86 14.66 0.36
CA TRP A 33 -0.79 14.06 -0.42
C TRP A 33 -0.58 14.78 -1.74
N ILE A 34 0.61 14.62 -2.32
CA ILE A 34 0.97 15.10 -3.64
C ILE A 34 1.69 14.00 -4.43
N TYR A 35 1.44 13.92 -5.74
CA TYR A 35 2.20 13.08 -6.64
C TYR A 35 3.41 13.86 -7.18
N ILE A 36 4.54 13.18 -7.26
CA ILE A 36 5.79 13.75 -7.78
C ILE A 36 6.02 13.20 -9.18
N HIS A 37 6.16 14.08 -10.15
CA HIS A 37 6.39 13.75 -11.55
C HIS A 37 7.73 14.32 -12.06
N GLU A 38 8.58 14.82 -11.16
CA GLU A 38 9.90 15.31 -11.50
C GLU A 38 10.81 14.15 -11.93
N PRO A 39 11.44 14.20 -13.12
CA PRO A 39 12.23 13.09 -13.65
C PRO A 39 13.55 12.85 -12.91
N ASP A 40 14.02 13.83 -12.14
CA ASP A 40 15.31 13.80 -11.46
C ASP A 40 15.24 13.28 -10.02
N VAL A 41 14.06 12.78 -9.57
CA VAL A 41 13.86 12.17 -8.28
C VAL A 41 13.20 10.80 -8.42
N MET A 42 13.47 9.90 -7.48
CA MET A 42 12.86 8.56 -7.42
C MET A 42 11.56 8.56 -6.62
N LEU A 43 11.33 9.61 -5.84
CA LEU A 43 10.16 9.81 -5.01
C LEU A 43 8.90 9.94 -5.88
N GLY A 44 7.92 9.05 -5.65
CA GLY A 44 6.69 9.01 -6.46
C GLY A 44 5.50 9.75 -5.85
N ARG A 45 5.43 9.81 -4.51
CA ARG A 45 4.33 10.47 -3.79
C ARG A 45 4.77 10.89 -2.39
N ILE A 46 4.22 12.01 -1.91
CA ILE A 46 4.43 12.45 -0.52
C ILE A 46 3.07 12.54 0.17
N GLN A 47 2.97 11.95 1.36
CA GLN A 47 1.84 12.16 2.27
C GLN A 47 2.22 13.16 3.35
N ASN A 48 1.30 14.08 3.68
CA ASN A 48 1.40 14.92 4.86
C ASN A 48 0.47 14.35 5.93
N TYR A 49 1.05 13.62 6.89
CA TYR A 49 0.26 12.93 7.91
C TYR A 49 -0.50 13.90 8.82
N LYS A 50 0.08 15.07 9.11
CA LYS A 50 -0.57 16.10 9.92
C LYS A 50 -1.88 16.59 9.30
N ASN A 51 -1.95 16.71 7.98
CA ASN A 51 -3.15 17.15 7.28
C ASN A 51 -4.28 16.10 7.28
N TRP A 52 -3.95 14.81 7.43
CA TRP A 52 -4.93 13.77 7.68
C TRP A 52 -5.50 13.88 9.10
N SER A 53 -4.63 14.07 10.09
CA SER A 53 -5.00 14.28 11.49
C SER A 53 -3.86 14.89 12.28
N PRO A 54 -4.12 15.93 13.07
CA PRO A 54 -3.10 16.53 13.93
C PRO A 54 -2.56 15.56 14.99
N HIS A 55 -3.28 14.48 15.27
CA HIS A 55 -2.84 13.43 16.19
C HIS A 55 -1.83 12.44 15.58
N MET A 56 -1.49 12.57 14.29
CA MET A 56 -0.48 11.74 13.62
C MET A 56 0.93 12.34 13.69
N VAL A 57 1.11 13.45 14.36
CA VAL A 57 2.42 14.09 14.58
C VAL A 57 2.73 14.20 16.07
N PRO A 58 4.02 14.27 16.47
CA PRO A 58 4.40 14.29 17.89
C PRO A 58 3.97 15.58 18.61
N ASP A 59 3.95 16.70 17.91
CA ASP A 59 3.50 18.00 18.42
C ASP A 59 3.05 18.94 17.31
N GLU A 60 2.39 20.05 17.65
CA GLU A 60 1.81 20.98 16.69
C GLU A 60 2.87 21.78 15.90
N GLY A 61 4.05 21.97 16.44
CA GLY A 61 5.16 22.69 15.79
C GLY A 61 5.88 21.88 14.70
N ARG A 62 5.51 20.60 14.55
CA ARG A 62 6.16 19.66 13.62
C ARG A 62 5.18 19.13 12.57
N THR A 63 5.75 18.65 11.47
CA THR A 63 5.03 17.93 10.42
C THR A 63 5.72 16.59 10.16
N ALA A 64 4.96 15.54 9.91
CA ALA A 64 5.49 14.25 9.47
C ALA A 64 5.11 14.02 8.00
N LEU A 65 6.12 13.81 7.16
CA LEU A 65 5.99 13.54 5.74
C LEU A 65 6.31 12.07 5.46
N GLY A 66 5.43 11.37 4.75
CA GLY A 66 5.66 10.02 4.26
C GLY A 66 6.05 10.05 2.79
N LEU A 67 7.31 9.77 2.51
CA LEU A 67 7.90 9.74 1.17
C LEU A 67 7.77 8.34 0.60
N GLU A 68 6.98 8.16 -0.44
CA GLU A 68 6.67 6.85 -0.99
C GLU A 68 7.47 6.55 -2.26
N TYR A 69 8.24 5.47 -2.21
CA TYR A 69 9.04 4.94 -3.29
C TYR A 69 8.48 3.60 -3.76
N PHE A 70 8.12 3.51 -5.03
CA PHE A 70 7.60 2.29 -5.63
C PHE A 70 8.76 1.44 -6.13
N THR A 71 8.89 0.24 -5.60
CA THR A 71 10.02 -0.66 -5.83
C THR A 71 9.56 -2.11 -5.78
N ASN A 72 10.48 -3.06 -5.85
CA ASN A 72 10.23 -4.48 -5.62
C ASN A 72 11.30 -5.06 -4.70
N VAL A 73 10.97 -6.12 -3.98
CA VAL A 73 11.94 -6.88 -3.19
C VAL A 73 13.12 -7.29 -4.10
N GLY A 74 14.35 -7.05 -3.62
CA GLY A 74 15.57 -7.32 -4.38
C GLY A 74 16.03 -6.20 -5.31
N ASP A 75 15.33 -5.07 -5.35
CA ASP A 75 15.81 -3.88 -6.06
C ASP A 75 17.01 -3.28 -5.33
N ALA A 76 18.19 -3.36 -5.97
CA ALA A 76 19.44 -2.88 -5.39
C ALA A 76 19.52 -1.35 -5.25
N HIS A 77 18.66 -0.60 -5.96
CA HIS A 77 18.67 0.86 -5.95
C HIS A 77 17.79 1.47 -4.86
N LEU A 78 16.82 0.72 -4.34
CA LEU A 78 15.90 1.19 -3.29
C LEU A 78 15.72 0.15 -2.19
N TRP A 79 15.21 -1.05 -2.53
CA TRP A 79 14.79 -2.03 -1.53
C TRP A 79 15.95 -2.53 -0.65
N GLU A 80 17.12 -2.75 -1.27
CA GLU A 80 18.30 -3.31 -0.61
C GLU A 80 19.19 -2.25 0.06
N LEU A 81 18.90 -0.95 -0.11
CA LEU A 81 19.60 0.11 0.62
C LEU A 81 19.34 0.00 2.12
N ASP A 82 20.28 0.38 2.93
CA ASP A 82 20.04 0.51 4.38
C ASP A 82 19.16 1.73 4.70
N ASP A 83 18.66 1.78 5.92
CA ASP A 83 17.71 2.83 6.32
C ASP A 83 18.37 4.23 6.34
N GLU A 84 19.66 4.32 6.63
CA GLU A 84 20.40 5.57 6.66
C GLU A 84 20.52 6.17 5.25
N ASP A 85 20.84 5.34 4.26
CA ASP A 85 20.93 5.75 2.85
C ASP A 85 19.56 6.17 2.30
N LEU A 86 18.49 5.45 2.65
CA LEU A 86 17.13 5.80 2.25
C LEU A 86 16.65 7.09 2.90
N ILE A 87 16.98 7.34 4.16
CA ILE A 87 16.66 8.60 4.85
C ILE A 87 17.40 9.76 4.20
N GLU A 88 18.68 9.59 3.88
CA GLU A 88 19.46 10.63 3.22
C GLU A 88 18.95 10.89 1.79
N LEU A 89 18.55 9.84 1.05
CA LEU A 89 17.87 9.98 -0.23
C LEU A 89 16.59 10.82 -0.09
N GLY A 90 15.74 10.47 0.86
CA GLY A 90 14.50 11.19 1.12
C GLY A 90 14.70 12.66 1.48
N ARG A 91 15.65 12.95 2.36
CA ARG A 91 16.05 14.33 2.73
C ARG A 91 16.46 15.15 1.51
N ARG A 92 17.37 14.58 0.72
CA ARG A 92 17.92 15.25 -0.46
C ARG A 92 16.85 15.52 -1.52
N GLU A 93 16.02 14.53 -1.85
CA GLU A 93 15.00 14.69 -2.88
C GLU A 93 13.89 15.66 -2.44
N THR A 94 13.48 15.62 -1.16
CA THR A 94 12.47 16.55 -0.65
C THR A 94 12.99 17.99 -0.61
N ALA A 95 14.28 18.19 -0.30
CA ALA A 95 14.93 19.50 -0.37
C ALA A 95 15.12 19.95 -1.83
N GLN A 96 15.48 19.06 -2.76
CA GLN A 96 15.58 19.34 -4.19
C GLN A 96 14.25 19.84 -4.78
N LEU A 97 13.12 19.30 -4.30
CA LEU A 97 11.78 19.74 -4.66
C LEU A 97 11.39 21.09 -4.01
N GLY A 98 12.23 21.63 -3.13
CA GLY A 98 11.99 22.90 -2.44
C GLY A 98 10.90 22.84 -1.36
N LEU A 99 10.58 21.66 -0.88
CA LEU A 99 9.52 21.46 0.12
C LEU A 99 10.02 21.68 1.55
N ILE A 100 11.25 21.29 1.84
CA ILE A 100 11.92 21.47 3.14
C ILE A 100 13.38 21.83 2.95
N ASP A 101 14.02 22.32 4.03
CA ASP A 101 15.47 22.36 4.14
C ASP A 101 15.97 21.08 4.86
N THR A 102 17.14 20.58 4.50
CA THR A 102 17.65 19.30 5.04
C THR A 102 17.91 19.33 6.56
N ASP A 103 18.22 20.51 7.10
CA ASP A 103 18.46 20.74 8.54
C ASP A 103 17.17 20.83 9.37
N GLU A 104 16.01 20.94 8.73
CA GLU A 104 14.72 20.88 9.42
C GLU A 104 14.31 19.46 9.84
N VAL A 105 14.94 18.42 9.28
CA VAL A 105 14.61 17.03 9.61
C VAL A 105 15.21 16.65 10.97
N VAL A 106 14.34 16.45 11.96
CA VAL A 106 14.71 16.18 13.35
C VAL A 106 14.60 14.70 13.73
N ASP A 107 13.83 13.91 12.98
CA ASP A 107 13.71 12.47 13.17
C ASP A 107 13.30 11.80 11.85
N ALA A 108 13.63 10.53 11.70
CA ALA A 108 13.26 9.77 10.50
C ALA A 108 13.18 8.26 10.75
N THR A 109 12.39 7.56 9.94
CA THR A 109 12.32 6.10 9.94
C THR A 109 11.93 5.57 8.56
N VAL A 110 12.21 4.29 8.32
CA VAL A 110 11.87 3.61 7.06
C VAL A 110 10.93 2.45 7.33
N VAL A 111 9.88 2.35 6.52
CA VAL A 111 8.94 1.22 6.54
C VAL A 111 8.93 0.56 5.17
N ARG A 112 9.33 -0.70 5.10
CA ARG A 112 9.23 -1.53 3.88
C ARG A 112 7.95 -2.33 3.91
N MET A 113 7.16 -2.23 2.82
CA MET A 113 5.88 -2.91 2.68
C MET A 113 5.92 -3.86 1.48
N PRO A 114 6.27 -5.13 1.70
CA PRO A 114 6.22 -6.14 0.64
C PRO A 114 4.76 -6.46 0.29
N LYS A 115 4.51 -6.74 -1.00
CA LYS A 115 3.19 -7.12 -1.53
C LYS A 115 2.10 -6.08 -1.24
N ALA A 116 2.46 -4.80 -1.37
CA ALA A 116 1.54 -3.70 -1.03
C ALA A 116 0.40 -3.54 -2.03
N TYR A 117 0.67 -3.77 -3.31
CA TYR A 117 -0.30 -3.60 -4.39
C TYR A 117 -0.37 -4.85 -5.27
N PRO A 118 -1.57 -5.42 -5.51
CA PRO A 118 -1.75 -6.45 -6.53
C PRO A 118 -1.45 -5.86 -7.91
N VAL A 119 -0.75 -6.61 -8.75
CA VAL A 119 -0.50 -6.28 -10.15
C VAL A 119 -1.57 -6.94 -11.01
N TYR A 120 -2.17 -6.17 -11.91
CA TYR A 120 -3.20 -6.64 -12.84
C TYR A 120 -2.57 -6.80 -14.22
N ASP A 121 -2.00 -7.96 -14.47
CA ASP A 121 -1.48 -8.36 -15.77
C ASP A 121 -2.57 -8.99 -16.65
N GLU A 122 -2.20 -9.43 -17.85
CA GLU A 122 -3.12 -10.07 -18.80
C GLU A 122 -3.69 -11.41 -18.32
N HIS A 123 -3.06 -12.05 -17.32
CA HIS A 123 -3.47 -13.34 -16.76
C HIS A 123 -4.21 -13.23 -15.42
N TYR A 124 -4.24 -12.03 -14.83
CA TYR A 124 -4.80 -11.76 -13.52
C TYR A 124 -6.20 -12.36 -13.31
N ILE A 125 -7.15 -12.02 -14.19
CA ILE A 125 -8.54 -12.46 -14.08
C ILE A 125 -8.63 -13.99 -14.08
N HIS A 126 -7.93 -14.64 -15.03
CA HIS A 126 -7.90 -16.09 -15.12
C HIS A 126 -7.34 -16.74 -13.85
N ASN A 127 -6.21 -16.27 -13.35
CA ASN A 127 -5.55 -16.81 -12.17
C ASN A 127 -6.41 -16.66 -10.91
N VAL A 128 -7.01 -15.50 -10.72
CA VAL A 128 -7.93 -15.24 -9.60
C VAL A 128 -9.16 -16.16 -9.68
N ASP A 129 -9.75 -16.34 -10.86
CA ASP A 129 -10.93 -17.21 -11.05
C ASP A 129 -10.63 -18.69 -10.78
N VAL A 130 -9.45 -19.19 -11.16
CA VAL A 130 -9.02 -20.56 -10.84
C VAL A 130 -8.94 -20.75 -9.32
N ILE A 131 -8.33 -19.82 -8.61
CA ILE A 131 -8.17 -19.88 -7.15
C ILE A 131 -9.55 -19.76 -6.47
N ARG A 132 -10.34 -18.77 -6.86
CA ARG A 132 -11.68 -18.50 -6.32
C ARG A 132 -12.60 -19.71 -6.48
N THR A 133 -12.65 -20.30 -7.67
CA THR A 133 -13.47 -21.48 -7.97
C THR A 133 -13.07 -22.66 -7.10
N TRP A 134 -11.77 -22.93 -6.97
CA TRP A 134 -11.28 -24.00 -6.11
C TRP A 134 -11.61 -23.75 -4.62
N LEU A 135 -11.39 -22.54 -4.11
CA LEU A 135 -11.74 -22.19 -2.73
C LEU A 135 -13.24 -22.34 -2.44
N GLN A 136 -14.10 -22.01 -3.41
CA GLN A 136 -15.54 -22.20 -3.27
C GLN A 136 -15.94 -23.67 -3.11
N GLN A 137 -15.25 -24.55 -3.83
CA GLN A 137 -15.54 -26.01 -3.84
C GLN A 137 -14.87 -26.76 -2.69
N ALA A 138 -13.61 -26.49 -2.43
CA ALA A 138 -12.77 -27.28 -1.53
C ALA A 138 -12.70 -26.70 -0.10
N ALA A 139 -12.95 -25.40 0.06
CA ALA A 139 -12.82 -24.68 1.32
C ALA A 139 -14.02 -23.75 1.57
N GLY A 140 -15.23 -24.31 1.56
CA GLY A 140 -16.48 -23.55 1.72
C GLY A 140 -16.58 -22.73 3.00
N ASN A 141 -15.87 -23.13 4.05
CA ASN A 141 -15.78 -22.43 5.34
C ASN A 141 -14.70 -21.33 5.39
N MET A 142 -13.90 -21.15 4.33
CA MET A 142 -12.88 -20.10 4.22
C MET A 142 -13.48 -18.89 3.51
N GLN A 143 -13.22 -17.69 4.04
CA GLN A 143 -13.57 -16.42 3.42
C GLN A 143 -12.27 -15.65 3.13
N THR A 144 -12.09 -15.22 1.89
CA THR A 144 -10.99 -14.32 1.50
C THR A 144 -11.50 -12.89 1.50
N VAL A 145 -10.84 -12.00 2.24
CA VAL A 145 -11.27 -10.61 2.41
C VAL A 145 -10.08 -9.66 2.31
N GLY A 146 -10.37 -8.39 1.99
CA GLY A 146 -9.38 -7.34 1.93
C GLY A 146 -8.50 -7.40 0.67
N ARG A 147 -7.50 -6.50 0.62
CA ARG A 147 -6.64 -6.34 -0.56
C ARG A 147 -5.86 -7.63 -0.89
N ASN A 148 -5.07 -8.12 0.03
CA ASN A 148 -4.19 -9.27 -0.22
C ASN A 148 -4.94 -10.60 -0.22
N GLY A 149 -5.99 -10.74 0.62
CA GLY A 149 -6.80 -11.96 0.66
C GLY A 149 -7.60 -12.21 -0.61
N MET A 150 -7.95 -11.16 -1.34
CA MET A 150 -8.70 -11.24 -2.60
C MET A 150 -7.83 -10.96 -3.82
N HIS A 151 -6.57 -10.59 -3.65
CA HIS A 151 -5.70 -10.07 -4.71
C HIS A 151 -6.41 -8.99 -5.53
N LYS A 152 -7.00 -8.01 -4.82
CA LYS A 152 -7.84 -6.96 -5.39
C LYS A 152 -7.44 -5.61 -4.81
N TYR A 153 -7.43 -4.55 -5.63
CA TYR A 153 -7.03 -3.21 -5.20
C TYR A 153 -8.09 -2.58 -4.27
N ASN A 154 -8.25 -3.17 -3.12
CA ASN A 154 -9.16 -2.68 -2.07
C ASN A 154 -8.46 -1.64 -1.20
N ASN A 155 -9.09 -0.48 -1.03
CA ASN A 155 -8.73 0.49 -0.01
C ASN A 155 -9.24 0.04 1.37
N GLN A 156 -9.00 0.82 2.43
CA GLN A 156 -9.39 0.44 3.79
C GLN A 156 -10.89 0.18 3.93
N ASP A 157 -11.72 1.06 3.38
CA ASP A 157 -13.18 0.95 3.37
C ASP A 157 -13.65 -0.34 2.70
N HIS A 158 -13.15 -0.65 1.50
CA HIS A 158 -13.46 -1.90 0.81
C HIS A 158 -13.00 -3.12 1.61
N SER A 159 -11.81 -3.08 2.20
CA SER A 159 -11.27 -4.17 3.01
C SER A 159 -12.12 -4.43 4.26
N MET A 160 -12.57 -3.37 4.93
CA MET A 160 -13.49 -3.44 6.06
C MET A 160 -14.85 -3.99 5.62
N LEU A 161 -15.41 -3.47 4.52
CA LEU A 161 -16.71 -3.89 4.01
C LEU A 161 -16.70 -5.37 3.60
N THR A 162 -15.65 -5.86 2.95
CA THR A 162 -15.54 -7.29 2.60
C THR A 162 -15.57 -8.17 3.85
N ALA A 163 -14.89 -7.76 4.93
CA ALA A 163 -14.91 -8.49 6.19
C ALA A 163 -16.31 -8.47 6.86
N MET A 164 -16.99 -7.33 6.86
CA MET A 164 -18.35 -7.20 7.41
C MET A 164 -19.33 -8.09 6.65
N VAL A 165 -19.31 -8.07 5.31
CA VAL A 165 -20.19 -8.91 4.48
C VAL A 165 -19.86 -10.40 4.66
N ALA A 166 -18.58 -10.77 4.80
CA ALA A 166 -18.20 -12.14 5.10
C ALA A 166 -18.82 -12.64 6.42
N VAL A 167 -18.77 -11.81 7.46
CA VAL A 167 -19.41 -12.14 8.76
C VAL A 167 -20.93 -12.27 8.63
N GLU A 168 -21.59 -11.37 7.91
CA GLU A 168 -23.04 -11.48 7.67
C GLU A 168 -23.41 -12.74 6.87
N ASN A 169 -22.60 -13.11 5.85
CA ASN A 169 -22.78 -14.37 5.13
C ASN A 169 -22.72 -15.58 6.08
N ILE A 170 -21.73 -15.61 6.97
CA ILE A 170 -21.57 -16.68 7.96
C ILE A 170 -22.78 -16.73 8.90
N LYS A 171 -23.21 -15.61 9.48
CA LYS A 171 -24.37 -15.52 10.38
C LYS A 171 -25.66 -15.99 9.73
N ASN A 172 -25.87 -15.66 8.47
CA ASN A 172 -27.09 -15.96 7.72
C ASN A 172 -27.02 -17.27 6.94
N GLY A 173 -25.93 -18.03 7.04
CA GLY A 173 -25.75 -19.30 6.34
C GLY A 173 -25.65 -19.16 4.82
N VAL A 174 -25.29 -17.97 4.31
CA VAL A 174 -25.10 -17.71 2.88
C VAL A 174 -23.83 -18.42 2.42
N LYS A 175 -23.96 -19.32 1.46
CA LYS A 175 -22.83 -20.13 0.95
C LYS A 175 -22.13 -19.50 -0.23
N SER A 176 -22.84 -18.74 -1.06
CA SER A 176 -22.21 -17.96 -2.14
C SER A 176 -21.33 -16.87 -1.54
N LYS A 177 -20.21 -16.61 -2.23
CA LYS A 177 -19.26 -15.54 -1.88
C LYS A 177 -19.27 -14.44 -2.94
N ASP A 178 -20.19 -14.47 -3.90
CA ASP A 178 -20.20 -13.55 -5.04
C ASP A 178 -20.33 -12.10 -4.57
N ASN A 179 -21.20 -11.86 -3.58
CA ASN A 179 -21.37 -10.53 -2.98
C ASN A 179 -20.11 -9.93 -2.34
N LEU A 180 -19.10 -10.74 -1.99
CA LEU A 180 -17.78 -10.23 -1.55
C LEU A 180 -16.99 -9.71 -2.74
N TRP A 181 -17.07 -10.40 -3.89
CA TRP A 181 -16.33 -10.04 -5.09
C TRP A 181 -16.96 -8.88 -5.86
N ASP A 182 -18.25 -8.60 -5.61
CA ASP A 182 -18.96 -7.44 -6.15
C ASP A 182 -18.59 -6.12 -5.42
N ILE A 183 -17.89 -6.20 -4.27
CA ILE A 183 -17.36 -5.02 -3.60
C ILE A 183 -16.14 -4.53 -4.36
N ASN A 184 -16.13 -3.23 -4.70
CA ASN A 184 -15.09 -2.60 -5.51
C ASN A 184 -14.89 -3.31 -6.87
N THR A 185 -15.65 -2.90 -7.85
CA THR A 185 -15.59 -3.42 -9.23
C THR A 185 -14.67 -2.58 -10.14
N GLU A 186 -13.92 -1.66 -9.59
CA GLU A 186 -12.91 -0.88 -10.31
C GLU A 186 -11.73 -1.77 -10.68
N VAL A 187 -11.75 -2.32 -11.90
CA VAL A 187 -10.67 -3.09 -12.51
C VAL A 187 -10.41 -2.55 -13.90
#